data_d126c9752854b83575eea22713cd3d25
#
_entry.id   d126c9752854b83575eea22713cd3d25
#
_cell.length_a   1.000
_cell.length_b   1.000
_cell.length_c   1.000
_cell.angle_alpha   90.00
_cell.angle_beta   90.00
_cell.angle_gamma   90.00
#
_symmetry.space_group_name_H-M   'P 1'
#
loop_
_entity.id
_entity.type
_entity.pdbx_description
1 polymer ?
#
loop_
_entity_poly.entity_id
_entity_poly.type
_entity_poly.pdbx_seq_one_letter_code
_entity_poly.pdbx_strand_id
1 'polypeptide(L)'
;MLVSTEDGLTSTTVMMDCGFGIREITRRLKRAGCEPADLSAIVVTHEHSDHAGSALTLAKRYQIPLWMSYGTFQSLGKDFSGVELNFCRDGDSFSVNDFQINAFTVSHDAREPLQFSICDGHVKFGMLTDTGQVTPHISNALAGCDALMIECNYDEQMLEKSVYPYYLKKRISSIYGHLSNDCAAGFLNEYGSSRLKTIIGAHLSQNNNLPELAKTAIDAVVGSNAIEVVIATQEEGFGWMKLAGI
;
A
#
# COMPACT_ATOMS: atom_id res chain seq x y z
N MET A 1 -0.61 4.28 -5.22
CA MET A 1 0.84 4.58 -5.11
C MET A 1 1.53 4.17 -6.40
N LEU A 2 2.69 4.77 -6.76
CA LEU A 2 3.53 4.32 -7.89
C LEU A 2 4.84 3.74 -7.36
N VAL A 3 5.29 2.65 -7.98
CA VAL A 3 6.63 2.08 -7.81
C VAL A 3 7.26 1.98 -9.19
N SER A 4 8.48 2.51 -9.34
CA SER A 4 9.18 2.54 -10.62
C SER A 4 10.63 2.10 -10.47
N THR A 5 11.14 1.40 -11.49
CA THR A 5 12.57 1.10 -11.64
C THR A 5 13.01 1.41 -13.06
N GLU A 6 14.29 1.77 -13.21
CA GLU A 6 14.90 2.10 -14.50
C GLU A 6 16.28 1.43 -14.56
N ASP A 7 16.56 0.71 -15.64
CA ASP A 7 17.88 0.10 -15.89
C ASP A 7 18.71 0.85 -16.94
N GLY A 8 18.25 2.03 -17.35
CA GLY A 8 18.85 2.89 -18.37
C GLY A 8 18.40 2.58 -19.81
N LEU A 9 17.70 1.47 -20.04
CA LEU A 9 17.11 1.08 -21.33
C LEU A 9 15.59 0.97 -21.25
N THR A 10 15.08 0.48 -20.15
CA THR A 10 13.65 0.28 -19.87
C THR A 10 13.25 0.97 -18.59
N SER A 11 11.99 1.35 -18.51
CA SER A 11 11.35 1.85 -17.29
C SER A 11 10.11 1.01 -17.03
N THR A 12 10.02 0.47 -15.82
CA THR A 12 8.83 -0.26 -15.35
C THR A 12 8.15 0.54 -14.26
N THR A 13 6.90 0.91 -14.47
CA THR A 13 6.09 1.63 -13.48
C THR A 13 4.82 0.87 -13.17
N VAL A 14 4.63 0.50 -11.91
CA VAL A 14 3.44 -0.20 -11.43
C VAL A 14 2.64 0.74 -10.53
N MET A 15 1.33 0.78 -10.76
CA MET A 15 0.39 1.46 -9.87
C MET A 15 -0.20 0.47 -8.88
N MET A 16 0.07 0.69 -7.59
CA MET A 16 -0.55 -0.04 -6.49
C MET A 16 -1.80 0.73 -6.06
N ASP A 17 -2.93 0.10 -6.20
CA ASP A 17 -4.27 0.65 -6.01
C ASP A 17 -4.62 1.88 -6.86
N CYS A 18 -5.90 2.01 -7.19
CA CYS A 18 -6.40 3.03 -8.11
C CYS A 18 -7.81 3.50 -7.66
N GLY A 19 -7.90 4.04 -6.44
CA GLY A 19 -9.17 4.40 -5.80
C GLY A 19 -9.68 5.81 -6.15
N PHE A 20 -8.79 6.77 -6.37
CA PHE A 20 -9.21 8.14 -6.73
C PHE A 20 -10.00 8.19 -8.04
N GLY A 21 -10.83 9.22 -8.20
CA GLY A 21 -11.49 9.48 -9.49
C GLY A 21 -10.48 9.76 -10.60
N ILE A 22 -10.81 9.41 -11.86
CA ILE A 22 -9.92 9.48 -13.02
C ILE A 22 -9.23 10.83 -13.19
N ARG A 23 -9.96 11.94 -12.98
CA ARG A 23 -9.36 13.29 -13.08
C ARG A 23 -8.25 13.51 -12.06
N GLU A 24 -8.45 13.04 -10.83
CA GLU A 24 -7.49 13.18 -9.77
C GLU A 24 -6.28 12.26 -10.00
N ILE A 25 -6.49 11.04 -10.46
CA ILE A 25 -5.41 10.12 -10.85
C ILE A 25 -4.54 10.75 -11.93
N THR A 26 -5.15 11.24 -13.02
CA THR A 26 -4.41 11.87 -14.11
C THR A 26 -3.62 13.10 -13.64
N ARG A 27 -4.21 13.90 -12.73
CA ARG A 27 -3.53 15.05 -12.13
C ARG A 27 -2.31 14.64 -11.29
N ARG A 28 -2.47 13.58 -10.48
CA ARG A 28 -1.38 13.04 -9.63
C ARG A 28 -0.28 12.39 -10.46
N LEU A 29 -0.63 11.62 -11.48
CA LEU A 29 0.33 11.04 -12.42
C LEU A 29 1.16 12.14 -13.10
N LYS A 30 0.49 13.16 -13.65
CA LYS A 30 1.18 14.30 -14.26
C LYS A 30 2.11 15.02 -13.30
N ARG A 31 1.71 15.19 -12.03
CA ARG A 31 2.59 15.75 -10.99
C ARG A 31 3.82 14.89 -10.74
N ALA A 32 3.69 13.58 -10.88
CA ALA A 32 4.78 12.62 -10.77
C ALA A 32 5.62 12.50 -12.06
N GLY A 33 5.30 13.27 -13.12
CA GLY A 33 5.98 13.17 -14.40
C GLY A 33 5.67 11.89 -15.18
N CYS A 34 4.53 11.26 -14.89
CA CYS A 34 4.09 10.00 -15.48
C CYS A 34 2.75 10.19 -16.19
N GLU A 35 2.59 9.62 -17.37
CA GLU A 35 1.30 9.55 -18.05
C GLU A 35 0.64 8.18 -17.81
N PRO A 36 -0.69 8.05 -17.90
CA PRO A 36 -1.33 6.75 -17.74
C PRO A 36 -0.83 5.65 -18.68
N ALA A 37 -0.34 6.03 -19.86
CA ALA A 37 0.22 5.09 -20.84
C ALA A 37 1.60 4.55 -20.45
N ASP A 38 2.28 5.16 -19.48
CA ASP A 38 3.58 4.71 -18.98
C ASP A 38 3.44 3.58 -17.95
N LEU A 39 2.21 3.31 -17.50
CA LEU A 39 1.94 2.28 -16.50
C LEU A 39 2.06 0.87 -17.11
N SER A 40 2.95 0.08 -16.57
CA SER A 40 3.16 -1.33 -16.96
C SER A 40 2.07 -2.25 -16.41
N ALA A 41 1.51 -1.93 -15.25
CA ALA A 41 0.38 -2.65 -14.64
C ALA A 41 -0.30 -1.81 -13.56
N ILE A 42 -1.54 -2.19 -13.26
CA ILE A 42 -2.26 -1.80 -12.04
C ILE A 42 -2.42 -3.06 -11.18
N VAL A 43 -2.04 -3.00 -9.92
CA VAL A 43 -2.19 -4.09 -8.94
C VAL A 43 -3.14 -3.61 -7.85
N VAL A 44 -4.26 -4.33 -7.65
CA VAL A 44 -5.31 -3.95 -6.69
C VAL A 44 -5.24 -4.88 -5.49
N THR A 45 -5.20 -4.29 -4.30
CA THR A 45 -5.13 -5.02 -3.03
C THR A 45 -6.46 -5.68 -2.67
N HIS A 46 -7.56 -4.94 -2.79
CA HIS A 46 -8.91 -5.43 -2.49
C HIS A 46 -10.00 -4.53 -3.12
N GLU A 47 -11.27 -4.92 -2.97
CA GLU A 47 -12.42 -4.33 -3.66
C GLU A 47 -12.93 -2.99 -3.14
N HIS A 48 -12.47 -2.48 -1.99
CA HIS A 48 -12.97 -1.21 -1.47
C HIS A 48 -12.73 -0.07 -2.47
N SER A 49 -13.64 0.91 -2.46
CA SER A 49 -13.70 1.95 -3.49
C SER A 49 -12.48 2.86 -3.52
N ASP A 50 -11.84 3.07 -2.39
CA ASP A 50 -10.60 3.84 -2.24
C ASP A 50 -9.35 3.10 -2.74
N HIS A 51 -9.47 1.81 -3.07
CA HIS A 51 -8.44 0.96 -3.67
C HIS A 51 -8.74 0.60 -5.12
N ALA A 52 -9.95 0.14 -5.43
CA ALA A 52 -10.34 -0.37 -6.75
C ALA A 52 -11.24 0.57 -7.58
N GLY A 53 -11.63 1.72 -7.03
CA GLY A 53 -12.69 2.58 -7.57
C GLY A 53 -12.58 2.91 -9.04
N SER A 54 -11.39 3.26 -9.54
CA SER A 54 -11.13 3.62 -10.93
C SER A 54 -10.23 2.63 -11.68
N ALA A 55 -9.76 1.55 -11.04
CA ALA A 55 -8.81 0.61 -11.61
C ALA A 55 -9.28 0.06 -12.96
N LEU A 56 -10.50 -0.46 -13.03
CA LEU A 56 -11.09 -0.98 -14.26
C LEU A 56 -11.22 0.09 -15.37
N THR A 57 -11.64 1.30 -14.99
CA THR A 57 -11.82 2.41 -15.96
C THR A 57 -10.49 2.85 -16.56
N LEU A 58 -9.45 2.94 -15.73
CA LEU A 58 -8.11 3.29 -16.18
C LEU A 58 -7.51 2.18 -17.05
N ALA A 59 -7.61 0.93 -16.60
CA ALA A 59 -7.13 -0.24 -17.32
C ALA A 59 -7.78 -0.36 -18.72
N LYS A 60 -9.11 -0.23 -18.82
CA LYS A 60 -9.82 -0.24 -20.12
C LYS A 60 -9.37 0.88 -21.04
N ARG A 61 -9.27 2.09 -20.51
CA ARG A 61 -8.97 3.28 -21.31
C ARG A 61 -7.58 3.28 -21.92
N TYR A 62 -6.60 2.78 -21.19
CA TYR A 62 -5.19 2.82 -21.57
C TYR A 62 -4.60 1.44 -21.86
N GLN A 63 -5.45 0.39 -21.87
CA GLN A 63 -5.05 -1.00 -22.11
C GLN A 63 -3.94 -1.47 -21.17
N ILE A 64 -4.07 -1.13 -19.88
CA ILE A 64 -3.09 -1.48 -18.85
C ILE A 64 -3.47 -2.82 -18.25
N PRO A 65 -2.54 -3.80 -18.14
CA PRO A 65 -2.78 -5.05 -17.43
C PRO A 65 -3.22 -4.81 -15.98
N LEU A 66 -4.22 -5.56 -15.53
CA LEU A 66 -4.82 -5.42 -14.21
C LEU A 66 -4.65 -6.71 -13.40
N TRP A 67 -4.09 -6.60 -12.20
CA TRP A 67 -3.86 -7.71 -11.28
C TRP A 67 -4.71 -7.54 -10.03
N MET A 68 -5.34 -8.63 -9.55
CA MET A 68 -6.10 -8.67 -8.30
C MET A 68 -6.34 -10.11 -7.85
N SER A 69 -6.84 -10.29 -6.62
CA SER A 69 -7.34 -11.60 -6.19
C SER A 69 -8.66 -11.96 -6.91
N TYR A 70 -8.95 -13.25 -6.98
CA TYR A 70 -10.24 -13.71 -7.54
C TYR A 70 -11.42 -13.26 -6.69
N GLY A 71 -11.25 -13.19 -5.36
CA GLY A 71 -12.26 -12.66 -4.44
C GLY A 71 -12.56 -11.18 -4.70
N THR A 72 -11.54 -10.36 -4.91
CA THR A 72 -11.69 -8.94 -5.29
C THR A 72 -12.45 -8.81 -6.61
N PHE A 73 -12.09 -9.58 -7.63
CA PHE A 73 -12.81 -9.60 -8.91
C PHE A 73 -14.28 -9.93 -8.73
N GLN A 74 -14.61 -11.00 -7.98
CA GLN A 74 -15.99 -11.38 -7.72
C GLN A 74 -16.78 -10.32 -6.96
N SER A 75 -16.17 -9.68 -5.96
CA SER A 75 -16.81 -8.63 -5.15
C SER A 75 -17.07 -7.37 -5.95
N LEU A 76 -16.19 -7.01 -6.87
CA LEU A 76 -16.39 -5.85 -7.75
C LEU A 76 -17.61 -6.03 -8.67
N GLY A 77 -17.92 -7.27 -9.10
CA GLY A 77 -19.12 -7.57 -9.89
C GLY A 77 -19.27 -6.76 -11.19
N LYS A 78 -18.13 -6.32 -11.77
CA LYS A 78 -18.08 -5.46 -12.98
C LYS A 78 -17.77 -6.29 -14.23
N ASP A 79 -18.06 -5.71 -15.39
CA ASP A 79 -17.65 -6.29 -16.68
C ASP A 79 -16.20 -5.94 -16.99
N PHE A 80 -15.32 -6.94 -16.99
CA PHE A 80 -13.89 -6.83 -17.30
C PHE A 80 -13.55 -7.18 -18.75
N SER A 81 -14.54 -7.32 -19.64
CA SER A 81 -14.28 -7.54 -21.06
C SER A 81 -13.39 -6.43 -21.65
N GLY A 82 -12.41 -6.81 -22.46
CA GLY A 82 -11.43 -5.89 -23.08
C GLY A 82 -10.32 -5.40 -22.12
N VAL A 83 -10.15 -6.03 -20.96
CA VAL A 83 -9.00 -5.79 -20.06
C VAL A 83 -8.16 -7.05 -19.99
N GLU A 84 -6.85 -6.92 -20.04
CA GLU A 84 -5.94 -7.99 -19.66
C GLU A 84 -6.00 -8.15 -18.14
N LEU A 85 -6.79 -9.12 -17.68
CA LEU A 85 -7.02 -9.40 -16.28
C LEU A 85 -6.22 -10.62 -15.83
N ASN A 86 -5.41 -10.42 -14.80
CA ASN A 86 -4.57 -11.43 -14.20
C ASN A 86 -4.96 -11.65 -12.75
N PHE A 87 -4.91 -12.91 -12.30
CA PHE A 87 -5.23 -13.26 -10.91
C PHE A 87 -3.98 -13.67 -10.15
N CYS A 88 -3.97 -13.25 -8.88
CA CYS A 88 -2.98 -13.69 -7.89
C CYS A 88 -3.69 -14.00 -6.57
N ARG A 89 -3.05 -14.79 -5.74
CA ARG A 89 -3.52 -15.18 -4.41
C ARG A 89 -2.36 -15.19 -3.41
N ASP A 90 -2.68 -15.42 -2.16
CA ASP A 90 -1.68 -15.59 -1.11
C ASP A 90 -0.57 -16.56 -1.50
N GLY A 91 0.67 -16.14 -1.31
CA GLY A 91 1.88 -16.92 -1.62
C GLY A 91 2.29 -16.91 -3.10
N ASP A 92 1.51 -16.34 -4.01
CA ASP A 92 1.90 -16.23 -5.42
C ASP A 92 3.01 -15.19 -5.61
N SER A 93 3.88 -15.48 -6.57
CA SER A 93 4.91 -14.58 -7.09
C SER A 93 4.74 -14.44 -8.60
N PHE A 94 4.65 -13.22 -9.08
CA PHE A 94 4.51 -12.92 -10.50
C PHE A 94 5.41 -11.77 -10.92
N SER A 95 5.67 -11.64 -12.21
CA SER A 95 6.53 -10.58 -12.75
C SER A 95 5.72 -9.55 -13.53
N VAL A 96 6.09 -8.29 -13.38
CA VAL A 96 5.69 -7.20 -14.26
C VAL A 96 6.98 -6.56 -14.76
N ASN A 97 7.39 -6.89 -15.96
CA ASN A 97 8.69 -6.52 -16.54
C ASN A 97 9.84 -6.79 -15.55
N ASP A 98 10.52 -5.74 -15.07
CA ASP A 98 11.69 -5.82 -14.18
C ASP A 98 11.32 -6.07 -12.71
N PHE A 99 10.04 -6.00 -12.36
CA PHE A 99 9.60 -6.26 -10.99
C PHE A 99 9.16 -7.70 -10.77
N GLN A 100 9.63 -8.30 -9.70
CA GLN A 100 9.03 -9.45 -9.06
C GLN A 100 8.11 -8.98 -7.93
N ILE A 101 6.84 -9.37 -7.98
CA ILE A 101 5.81 -8.99 -7.03
C ILE A 101 5.33 -10.25 -6.31
N ASN A 102 5.37 -10.23 -4.98
CA ASN A 102 4.89 -11.34 -4.15
C ASN A 102 3.65 -10.89 -3.39
N ALA A 103 2.59 -11.67 -3.52
CA ALA A 103 1.30 -11.43 -2.87
C ALA A 103 1.23 -12.17 -1.52
N PHE A 104 0.66 -11.51 -0.51
CA PHE A 104 0.36 -12.13 0.77
C PHE A 104 -0.96 -11.61 1.34
N THR A 105 -1.68 -12.49 2.05
CA THR A 105 -2.98 -12.13 2.65
C THR A 105 -2.83 -11.33 3.92
N VAL A 106 -3.83 -10.50 4.20
CA VAL A 106 -3.92 -9.68 5.42
C VAL A 106 -5.28 -9.85 6.08
N SER A 107 -5.38 -9.47 7.35
CA SER A 107 -6.65 -9.47 8.10
C SER A 107 -7.38 -8.16 7.83
N HIS A 108 -8.33 -8.18 6.90
CA HIS A 108 -9.16 -7.01 6.57
C HIS A 108 -10.59 -7.46 6.23
N ASP A 109 -11.56 -6.54 6.35
CA ASP A 109 -12.97 -6.80 6.06
C ASP A 109 -13.30 -6.73 4.56
N ALA A 110 -12.52 -7.48 3.79
CA ALA A 110 -12.66 -7.66 2.34
C ALA A 110 -12.70 -9.15 2.00
N ARG A 111 -13.10 -9.50 0.77
CA ARG A 111 -13.36 -10.90 0.41
C ARG A 111 -12.08 -11.74 0.30
N GLU A 112 -11.03 -11.19 -0.29
CA GLU A 112 -9.72 -11.83 -0.45
C GLU A 112 -8.65 -10.73 -0.50
N PRO A 113 -8.41 -10.05 0.64
CA PRO A 113 -7.50 -8.92 0.68
C PRO A 113 -6.05 -9.39 0.58
N LEU A 114 -5.30 -8.76 -0.32
CA LEU A 114 -3.87 -8.99 -0.52
C LEU A 114 -3.08 -7.73 -0.24
N GLN A 115 -1.84 -7.93 0.18
CA GLN A 115 -0.79 -6.92 0.17
C GLN A 115 0.41 -7.46 -0.59
N PHE A 116 1.42 -6.64 -0.86
CA PHE A 116 2.46 -6.99 -1.79
C PHE A 116 3.84 -6.57 -1.31
N SER A 117 4.84 -7.38 -1.65
CA SER A 117 6.23 -6.91 -1.69
C SER A 117 6.73 -6.93 -3.13
N ILE A 118 7.53 -5.93 -3.48
CA ILE A 118 8.00 -5.67 -4.84
C ILE A 118 9.52 -5.62 -4.81
N CYS A 119 10.18 -6.32 -5.73
CA CYS A 119 11.64 -6.35 -5.83
C CYS A 119 12.07 -6.20 -7.29
N ASP A 120 13.07 -5.37 -7.55
CA ASP A 120 13.72 -5.21 -8.86
C ASP A 120 15.03 -6.01 -8.98
N GLY A 121 15.26 -6.95 -8.06
CA GLY A 121 16.49 -7.72 -7.96
C GLY A 121 17.55 -7.10 -7.03
N HIS A 122 17.44 -5.83 -6.68
CA HIS A 122 18.36 -5.10 -5.81
C HIS A 122 17.71 -4.55 -4.56
N VAL A 123 16.51 -3.95 -4.71
CA VAL A 123 15.75 -3.30 -3.64
C VAL A 123 14.43 -4.02 -3.46
N LYS A 124 14.09 -4.34 -2.22
CA LYS A 124 12.79 -4.90 -1.84
C LYS A 124 11.98 -3.86 -1.09
N PHE A 125 10.83 -3.49 -1.66
CA PHE A 125 9.83 -2.62 -1.07
C PHE A 125 8.65 -3.46 -0.57
N GLY A 126 8.20 -3.24 0.66
CA GLY A 126 6.99 -3.85 1.23
C GLY A 126 5.86 -2.84 1.38
N MET A 127 4.63 -3.28 1.15
CA MET A 127 3.43 -2.50 1.40
C MET A 127 2.53 -3.24 2.38
N LEU A 128 2.07 -2.55 3.42
CA LEU A 128 1.15 -3.06 4.43
C LEU A 128 0.17 -1.96 4.82
N THR A 129 -0.98 -1.97 4.19
CA THR A 129 -2.13 -1.12 4.51
C THR A 129 -3.36 -1.99 4.73
N ASP A 130 -4.40 -1.43 5.31
CA ASP A 130 -5.68 -2.15 5.48
C ASP A 130 -5.52 -3.51 6.15
N THR A 131 -4.97 -3.49 7.35
CA THR A 131 -4.91 -4.68 8.19
C THR A 131 -5.21 -4.31 9.65
N GLY A 132 -6.02 -5.11 10.31
CA GLY A 132 -6.33 -4.91 11.73
C GLY A 132 -5.31 -5.53 12.69
N GLN A 133 -4.37 -6.31 12.16
CA GLN A 133 -3.31 -6.95 12.96
C GLN A 133 -2.13 -7.37 12.08
N VAL A 134 -0.94 -7.41 12.68
CA VAL A 134 0.24 -8.01 12.05
C VAL A 134 0.37 -9.45 12.52
N THR A 135 0.41 -10.38 11.57
CA THR A 135 0.58 -11.82 11.84
C THR A 135 2.01 -12.27 11.52
N PRO A 136 2.47 -13.43 12.03
CA PRO A 136 3.75 -14.00 11.62
C PRO A 136 3.88 -14.22 10.11
N HIS A 137 2.76 -14.48 9.41
CA HIS A 137 2.72 -14.58 7.96
C HIS A 137 3.11 -13.26 7.29
N ILE A 138 2.51 -12.14 7.73
CA ILE A 138 2.83 -10.79 7.25
C ILE A 138 4.31 -10.46 7.54
N SER A 139 4.79 -10.71 8.76
CA SER A 139 6.19 -10.47 9.14
C SER A 139 7.16 -11.24 8.24
N ASN A 140 6.86 -12.50 7.92
CA ASN A 140 7.67 -13.33 7.02
C ASN A 140 7.64 -12.80 5.57
N ALA A 141 6.47 -12.40 5.05
CA ALA A 141 6.33 -11.86 3.70
C ALA A 141 7.13 -10.55 3.51
N LEU A 142 7.15 -9.72 4.54
CA LEU A 142 7.87 -8.45 4.55
C LEU A 142 9.34 -8.58 4.94
N ALA A 143 9.80 -9.75 5.41
CA ALA A 143 11.18 -9.92 5.85
C ALA A 143 12.19 -9.46 4.79
N GLY A 144 13.22 -8.72 5.24
CA GLY A 144 14.31 -8.25 4.40
C GLY A 144 13.96 -7.09 3.46
N CYS A 145 12.87 -6.36 3.66
CA CYS A 145 12.61 -5.14 2.92
C CYS A 145 13.64 -4.03 3.23
N ASP A 146 14.03 -3.31 2.19
CA ASP A 146 14.88 -2.11 2.28
C ASP A 146 14.03 -0.86 2.53
N ALA A 147 12.77 -0.88 2.08
CA ALA A 147 11.78 0.15 2.36
C ALA A 147 10.43 -0.47 2.67
N LEU A 148 9.66 0.17 3.56
CA LEU A 148 8.35 -0.31 4.01
C LEU A 148 7.34 0.84 4.06
N MET A 149 6.23 0.68 3.35
CA MET A 149 5.03 1.46 3.60
C MET A 149 4.16 0.71 4.62
N ILE A 150 3.84 1.39 5.71
CA ILE A 150 3.03 0.81 6.78
C ILE A 150 1.83 1.69 7.11
N GLU A 151 0.70 1.06 7.37
CA GLU A 151 -0.49 1.74 7.84
C GLU A 151 -0.28 2.39 9.20
N CYS A 152 -0.68 3.66 9.29
CA CYS A 152 -0.84 4.43 10.52
C CYS A 152 -2.22 5.05 10.49
N ASN A 153 -3.28 4.23 10.63
CA ASN A 153 -4.62 4.70 10.34
C ASN A 153 -5.12 5.67 11.41
N TYR A 154 -5.00 5.33 12.68
CA TYR A 154 -5.57 6.14 13.74
C TYR A 154 -4.64 6.27 14.97
N ASP A 155 -4.78 7.39 15.66
CA ASP A 155 -4.34 7.57 17.04
C ASP A 155 -5.43 7.04 17.97
N GLU A 156 -5.06 6.23 18.96
CA GLU A 156 -6.03 5.56 19.84
C GLU A 156 -6.87 6.55 20.64
N GLN A 157 -6.26 7.65 21.13
CA GLN A 157 -6.97 8.66 21.90
C GLN A 157 -7.90 9.49 21.02
N MET A 158 -7.50 9.82 19.79
CA MET A 158 -8.36 10.54 18.86
C MET A 158 -9.55 9.67 18.46
N LEU A 159 -9.36 8.38 18.18
CA LEU A 159 -10.46 7.47 17.86
C LEU A 159 -11.41 7.33 19.06
N GLU A 160 -10.89 7.15 20.26
CA GLU A 160 -11.71 7.05 21.48
C GLU A 160 -12.59 8.30 21.69
N LYS A 161 -12.01 9.50 21.54
CA LYS A 161 -12.70 10.78 21.74
C LYS A 161 -13.54 11.24 20.54
N SER A 162 -13.43 10.56 19.38
CA SER A 162 -14.14 10.95 18.17
C SER A 162 -15.64 10.88 18.31
N VAL A 163 -16.36 11.60 17.45
CA VAL A 163 -17.83 11.57 17.35
C VAL A 163 -18.38 10.30 16.69
N TYR A 164 -17.53 9.38 16.29
CA TYR A 164 -17.95 8.15 15.65
C TYR A 164 -18.79 7.28 16.59
N PRO A 165 -19.85 6.64 16.09
CA PRO A 165 -20.63 5.71 16.89
C PRO A 165 -19.76 4.53 17.34
N TYR A 166 -20.11 3.95 18.49
CA TYR A 166 -19.34 2.88 19.12
C TYR A 166 -19.05 1.69 18.18
N TYR A 167 -20.03 1.27 17.38
CA TYR A 167 -19.86 0.15 16.44
C TYR A 167 -18.79 0.45 15.38
N LEU A 168 -18.69 1.72 14.93
CA LEU A 168 -17.68 2.12 13.95
C LEU A 168 -16.27 2.15 14.57
N LYS A 169 -16.14 2.68 15.80
CA LYS A 169 -14.88 2.63 16.53
C LYS A 169 -14.40 1.17 16.71
N LYS A 170 -15.32 0.28 17.10
CA LYS A 170 -15.03 -1.16 17.25
C LYS A 170 -14.65 -1.84 15.94
N ARG A 171 -15.28 -1.47 14.81
CA ARG A 171 -14.90 -1.97 13.49
C ARG A 171 -13.49 -1.51 13.14
N ILE A 172 -13.18 -0.21 13.28
CA ILE A 172 -11.86 0.36 12.97
C ILE A 172 -10.76 -0.32 13.79
N SER A 173 -10.96 -0.49 15.10
CA SER A 173 -9.96 -1.09 16.00
C SER A 173 -10.04 -2.62 16.12
N SER A 174 -10.77 -3.30 15.23
CA SER A 174 -10.86 -4.76 15.24
C SER A 174 -9.70 -5.41 14.50
N ILE A 175 -9.54 -6.73 14.68
CA ILE A 175 -8.53 -7.53 13.95
C ILE A 175 -8.75 -7.55 12.43
N TYR A 176 -9.89 -7.09 11.93
CA TYR A 176 -10.23 -6.93 10.51
C TYR A 176 -10.36 -5.45 10.12
N GLY A 177 -10.02 -4.54 11.02
CA GLY A 177 -10.05 -3.09 10.78
C GLY A 177 -8.71 -2.56 10.28
N HIS A 178 -8.09 -1.68 11.05
CA HIS A 178 -6.88 -0.95 10.69
C HIS A 178 -5.87 -0.93 11.83
N LEU A 179 -4.59 -0.67 11.52
CA LEU A 179 -3.55 -0.49 12.52
C LEU A 179 -3.61 0.90 13.14
N SER A 180 -3.49 0.97 14.48
CA SER A 180 -3.17 2.21 15.17
C SER A 180 -1.70 2.61 14.95
N ASN A 181 -1.36 3.88 15.25
CA ASN A 181 0.02 4.34 15.27
C ASN A 181 0.89 3.47 16.20
N ASP A 182 0.36 3.09 17.36
CA ASP A 182 1.08 2.28 18.35
C ASP A 182 1.29 0.84 17.87
N CYS A 183 0.30 0.24 17.18
CA CYS A 183 0.45 -1.08 16.58
C CYS A 183 1.49 -1.07 15.46
N ALA A 184 1.49 -0.04 14.61
CA ALA A 184 2.51 0.13 13.56
C ALA A 184 3.91 0.28 14.15
N ALA A 185 4.08 1.12 15.17
CA ALA A 185 5.33 1.31 15.89
C ALA A 185 5.80 0.00 16.56
N GLY A 186 4.88 -0.72 17.22
CA GLY A 186 5.17 -2.03 17.83
C GLY A 186 5.72 -3.02 16.82
N PHE A 187 5.09 -3.14 15.67
CA PHE A 187 5.60 -3.99 14.59
C PHE A 187 7.00 -3.56 14.12
N LEU A 188 7.23 -2.27 13.87
CA LEU A 188 8.53 -1.77 13.44
C LEU A 188 9.64 -2.05 14.47
N ASN A 189 9.33 -1.95 15.76
CA ASN A 189 10.26 -2.28 16.84
C ASN A 189 10.65 -3.76 16.85
N GLU A 190 9.70 -4.65 16.55
CA GLU A 190 9.95 -6.10 16.49
C GLU A 190 10.55 -6.53 15.15
N TYR A 191 10.27 -5.79 14.09
CA TYR A 191 10.70 -6.11 12.73
C TYR A 191 12.21 -6.22 12.58
N GLY A 192 12.99 -5.36 13.26
CA GLY A 192 14.43 -5.49 13.48
C GLY A 192 15.30 -5.64 12.23
N SER A 193 14.82 -5.27 11.04
CA SER A 193 15.58 -5.43 9.81
C SER A 193 16.73 -4.44 9.71
N SER A 194 17.96 -4.94 9.67
CA SER A 194 19.16 -4.14 9.41
C SER A 194 19.18 -3.53 7.99
N ARG A 195 18.34 -4.05 7.08
CA ARG A 195 18.23 -3.59 5.69
C ARG A 195 17.33 -2.37 5.56
N LEU A 196 16.38 -2.15 6.49
CA LEU A 196 15.39 -1.10 6.40
C LEU A 196 16.04 0.29 6.43
N LYS A 197 15.84 1.06 5.37
CA LYS A 197 16.38 2.43 5.19
C LYS A 197 15.29 3.48 5.09
N THR A 198 14.09 3.08 4.71
CA THR A 198 12.97 4.01 4.48
C THR A 198 11.69 3.44 5.06
N ILE A 199 10.97 4.25 5.80
CA ILE A 199 9.62 3.96 6.30
C ILE A 199 8.68 5.05 5.80
N ILE A 200 7.55 4.62 5.24
CA ILE A 200 6.47 5.50 4.80
C ILE A 200 5.24 5.18 5.63
N GLY A 201 4.93 6.02 6.62
CA GLY A 201 3.65 5.96 7.34
C GLY A 201 2.54 6.42 6.40
N ALA A 202 1.52 5.60 6.20
CA ALA A 202 0.48 5.85 5.20
C ALA A 202 -0.91 5.48 5.71
N HIS A 203 -1.93 5.72 4.86
CA HIS A 203 -3.34 5.36 5.11
C HIS A 203 -3.92 6.01 6.38
N LEU A 204 -3.55 7.26 6.62
CA LEU A 204 -3.98 8.02 7.81
C LEU A 204 -5.45 8.42 7.70
N SER A 205 -6.21 8.20 8.77
CA SER A 205 -7.57 8.72 8.92
C SER A 205 -7.54 10.25 9.04
N GLN A 206 -8.29 10.94 8.19
CA GLN A 206 -8.42 12.39 8.25
C GLN A 206 -9.10 12.90 9.54
N ASN A 207 -9.87 12.04 10.22
CA ASN A 207 -10.65 12.42 11.40
C ASN A 207 -10.02 11.92 12.72
N ASN A 208 -9.25 10.86 12.66
CA ASN A 208 -8.77 10.16 13.86
C ASN A 208 -7.25 10.03 13.91
N ASN A 209 -6.52 10.80 13.10
CA ASN A 209 -5.06 10.86 13.14
C ASN A 209 -4.54 12.23 12.71
N LEU A 210 -3.28 12.49 13.05
CA LEU A 210 -2.49 13.60 12.56
C LEU A 210 -1.12 13.08 12.08
N PRO A 211 -0.55 13.63 11.00
CA PRO A 211 0.77 13.21 10.50
C PRO A 211 1.85 13.26 11.58
N GLU A 212 1.79 14.26 12.47
CA GLU A 212 2.76 14.44 13.54
C GLU A 212 2.67 13.32 14.59
N LEU A 213 1.46 12.80 14.88
CA LEU A 213 1.26 11.71 15.83
C LEU A 213 1.80 10.39 15.24
N ALA A 214 1.48 10.10 13.99
CA ALA A 214 2.00 8.94 13.27
C ALA A 214 3.54 8.98 13.20
N LYS A 215 4.11 10.16 12.86
CA LYS A 215 5.58 10.34 12.82
C LYS A 215 6.21 10.13 14.18
N THR A 216 5.64 10.71 15.24
CA THR A 216 6.15 10.58 16.60
C THR A 216 6.18 9.12 17.05
N ALA A 217 5.13 8.35 16.77
CA ALA A 217 5.06 6.93 17.12
C ALA A 217 6.16 6.11 16.41
N ILE A 218 6.38 6.37 15.11
CA ILE A 218 7.44 5.69 14.34
C ILE A 218 8.83 6.12 14.84
N ASP A 219 9.09 7.41 14.98
CA ASP A 219 10.39 7.93 15.41
C ASP A 219 10.81 7.39 16.79
N ALA A 220 9.85 7.16 17.69
CA ALA A 220 10.09 6.62 19.02
C ALA A 220 10.73 5.22 19.01
N VAL A 221 10.47 4.42 17.97
CA VAL A 221 10.95 3.03 17.88
C VAL A 221 12.13 2.85 16.92
N VAL A 222 12.25 3.70 15.90
CA VAL A 222 13.39 3.62 14.96
C VAL A 222 14.66 4.29 15.51
N GLY A 223 14.50 5.13 16.52
CA GLY A 223 15.62 5.77 17.23
C GLY A 223 16.45 6.69 16.33
N SER A 224 17.75 6.81 16.67
CA SER A 224 18.74 7.59 15.89
C SER A 224 19.33 6.82 14.70
N ASN A 225 18.73 5.72 14.30
CA ASN A 225 19.15 4.96 13.12
C ASN A 225 18.99 5.82 11.85
N ALA A 226 19.84 5.61 10.86
CA ALA A 226 19.79 6.32 9.59
C ALA A 226 18.60 5.82 8.71
N ILE A 227 17.40 5.78 9.28
CA ILE A 227 16.15 5.41 8.62
C ILE A 227 15.41 6.69 8.29
N GLU A 228 15.10 6.89 7.02
CA GLU A 228 14.27 7.98 6.56
C GLU A 228 12.79 7.68 6.87
N VAL A 229 12.12 8.57 7.58
CA VAL A 229 10.69 8.44 7.92
C VAL A 229 9.88 9.54 7.24
N VAL A 230 8.98 9.14 6.36
CA VAL A 230 8.05 10.01 5.64
C VAL A 230 6.62 9.66 6.02
N ILE A 231 5.75 10.65 6.15
CA ILE A 231 4.31 10.44 6.35
C ILE A 231 3.57 10.89 5.09
N ALA A 232 2.83 9.95 4.49
CA ALA A 232 1.99 10.22 3.33
C ALA A 232 0.65 10.80 3.79
N THR A 233 0.34 12.01 3.34
CA THR A 233 -0.97 12.64 3.62
C THR A 233 -1.96 12.35 2.48
N GLN A 234 -3.28 12.44 2.78
CA GLN A 234 -4.32 12.24 1.78
C GLN A 234 -4.27 13.29 0.66
N GLU A 235 -3.92 14.53 0.99
CA GLU A 235 -3.95 15.65 0.04
C GLU A 235 -2.72 15.63 -0.87
N GLU A 236 -1.54 15.50 -0.29
CA GLU A 236 -0.28 15.63 -1.04
C GLU A 236 0.37 14.29 -1.36
N GLY A 237 0.14 13.25 -0.54
CA GLY A 237 0.89 12.01 -0.62
C GLY A 237 2.35 12.24 -0.24
N PHE A 238 3.27 11.79 -1.08
CA PHE A 238 4.70 12.07 -1.02
C PHE A 238 5.28 12.11 -2.45
N GLY A 239 6.46 12.71 -2.60
CA GLY A 239 7.17 12.79 -3.88
C GLY A 239 7.91 11.50 -4.23
N TRP A 240 8.60 11.48 -5.36
CA TRP A 240 9.50 10.39 -5.69
C TRP A 240 10.62 10.28 -4.66
N MET A 241 10.82 9.07 -4.17
CA MET A 241 11.90 8.70 -3.26
C MET A 241 12.79 7.68 -3.96
N LYS A 242 14.10 7.92 -3.95
CA LYS A 242 15.06 6.93 -4.46
C LYS A 242 15.36 5.94 -3.36
N LEU A 243 14.92 4.71 -3.53
CA LEU A 243 15.24 3.64 -2.60
C LEU A 243 16.64 3.08 -2.92
N ALA A 244 17.44 2.86 -1.88
CA ALA A 244 18.76 2.28 -2.01
C ALA A 244 18.79 0.91 -1.34
N GLY A 245 19.23 -0.10 -2.08
CA GLY A 245 19.59 -1.41 -1.53
C GLY A 245 20.92 -1.38 -0.79
N ILE A 246 21.24 -2.45 -0.09
CA ILE A 246 22.56 -2.65 0.55
C ILE A 246 23.53 -3.21 -0.47
#